data_10541b93862c097881b7aa2a5706c93b
#
_entry.id   10541b93862c097881b7aa2a5706c93b
#
_cell.length_a   1.000
_cell.length_b   1.000
_cell.length_c   1.000
_cell.angle_alpha   90.00
_cell.angle_beta   90.00
_cell.angle_gamma   90.00
#
_symmetry.space_group_name_H-M   'P 1'
#
loop_
_entity.id
_entity.type
_entity.pdbx_description
1 polymer ?
#
loop_
_entity_poly.entity_id
_entity_poly.type
_entity_poly.pdbx_seq_one_letter_code
_entity_poly.pdbx_strand_id
1 'polypeptide(L)'
;MTQEEKQQAHAMLTDVLSDQCEQVAAIEPRLDDYLSDLVTNPDNHNGNELLGAIKFLRLLRTYETDIETFRDVVYKYEGIWQQTDGGMWHHIEGGLKHPGTTGPTYYRLQPFQVFVLAAMFCLKAWVNTENEAGSRELLPTERIGSDGMIYDLRRLCTEFTLFTPRKTAKTQLSAFIQFWYFMSGDENAECYCCANASDQ
;
A
#
# COMPACT_ATOMS: atom_id res chain seq x y z
N MET A 1 8.51 -14.32 -18.38
CA MET A 1 7.73 -13.53 -19.33
C MET A 1 8.61 -13.28 -20.56
N THR A 2 8.11 -13.60 -21.72
CA THR A 2 8.77 -13.33 -23.01
C THR A 2 8.74 -11.84 -23.35
N GLN A 3 9.52 -11.40 -24.33
CA GLN A 3 9.51 -10.01 -24.78
C GLN A 3 8.16 -9.60 -25.35
N GLU A 4 7.49 -10.50 -26.06
CA GLU A 4 6.15 -10.27 -26.61
C GLU A 4 5.10 -10.12 -25.51
N GLU A 5 5.12 -10.99 -24.49
CA GLU A 5 4.22 -10.86 -23.32
C GLU A 5 4.46 -9.54 -22.56
N LYS A 6 5.72 -9.08 -22.47
CA LYS A 6 6.05 -7.81 -21.86
C LYS A 6 5.48 -6.63 -22.65
N GLN A 7 5.57 -6.66 -23.99
CA GLN A 7 5.00 -5.63 -24.85
C GLN A 7 3.47 -5.59 -24.76
N GLN A 8 2.82 -6.75 -24.69
CA GLN A 8 1.37 -6.83 -24.50
C GLN A 8 0.94 -6.26 -23.14
N ALA A 9 1.65 -6.62 -22.07
CA ALA A 9 1.40 -6.08 -20.74
C ALA A 9 1.59 -4.55 -20.70
N HIS A 10 2.62 -4.03 -21.34
CA HIS A 10 2.86 -2.59 -21.43
C HIS A 10 1.72 -1.87 -22.17
N ALA A 11 1.30 -2.36 -23.33
CA ALA A 11 0.18 -1.78 -24.08
C ALA A 11 -1.11 -1.77 -23.24
N MET A 12 -1.39 -2.87 -22.53
CA MET A 12 -2.53 -2.98 -21.62
C MET A 12 -2.43 -2.01 -20.43
N LEU A 13 -1.25 -1.83 -19.85
CA LEU A 13 -1.04 -0.89 -18.76
C LEU A 13 -1.30 0.55 -19.23
N THR A 14 -0.80 0.92 -20.41
CA THR A 14 -0.99 2.24 -21.00
C THR A 14 -2.49 2.56 -21.18
N ASP A 15 -3.25 1.60 -21.71
CA ASP A 15 -4.69 1.74 -21.91
C ASP A 15 -5.44 1.91 -20.57
N VAL A 16 -5.19 1.03 -19.61
CA VAL A 16 -5.87 1.06 -18.32
C VAL A 16 -5.50 2.30 -17.51
N LEU A 17 -4.24 2.75 -17.54
CA LEU A 17 -3.79 3.94 -16.82
C LEU A 17 -4.40 5.21 -17.42
N SER A 18 -4.50 5.31 -18.75
CA SER A 18 -5.08 6.49 -19.41
C SER A 18 -6.52 6.77 -18.97
N ASP A 19 -7.27 5.74 -18.66
CA ASP A 19 -8.64 5.84 -18.17
C ASP A 19 -8.74 6.25 -16.68
N GLN A 20 -7.66 6.15 -15.92
CA GLN A 20 -7.66 6.29 -14.46
C GLN A 20 -6.63 7.30 -13.92
N CYS A 21 -5.89 8.00 -14.78
CA CYS A 21 -4.81 8.90 -14.36
C CYS A 21 -5.27 9.96 -13.34
N GLU A 22 -6.44 10.56 -13.52
CA GLU A 22 -6.98 11.55 -12.57
C GLU A 22 -7.31 10.92 -11.21
N GLN A 23 -7.87 9.72 -11.19
CA GLN A 23 -8.17 8.99 -9.96
C GLN A 23 -6.89 8.62 -9.21
N VAL A 24 -5.89 8.13 -9.92
CA VAL A 24 -4.58 7.75 -9.35
C VAL A 24 -3.87 8.97 -8.77
N ALA A 25 -3.79 10.06 -9.53
CA ALA A 25 -3.18 11.32 -9.08
C ALA A 25 -3.90 11.91 -7.86
N ALA A 26 -5.23 11.76 -7.78
CA ALA A 26 -6.02 12.18 -6.64
C ALA A 26 -5.77 11.35 -5.38
N ILE A 27 -5.34 10.09 -5.50
CA ILE A 27 -4.94 9.26 -4.36
C ILE A 27 -3.61 9.77 -3.79
N GLU A 28 -2.56 9.79 -4.60
CA GLU A 28 -1.21 10.24 -4.22
C GLU A 28 -0.38 10.52 -5.48
N PRO A 29 0.18 11.73 -5.68
CA PRO A 29 0.94 12.06 -6.89
C PRO A 29 2.11 11.13 -7.19
N ARG A 30 2.82 10.64 -6.16
CA ARG A 30 3.94 9.69 -6.35
C ARG A 30 3.50 8.31 -6.82
N LEU A 31 2.23 7.95 -6.59
CA LEU A 31 1.64 6.74 -7.16
C LEU A 31 1.48 6.91 -8.68
N ASP A 32 1.02 8.08 -9.12
CA ASP A 32 0.93 8.43 -10.53
C ASP A 32 2.32 8.48 -11.17
N ASP A 33 3.31 9.09 -10.52
CA ASP A 33 4.70 9.12 -10.98
C ASP A 33 5.24 7.71 -11.25
N TYR A 34 4.99 6.76 -10.32
CA TYR A 34 5.44 5.37 -10.49
C TYR A 34 4.74 4.66 -11.65
N LEU A 35 3.43 4.78 -11.74
CA LEU A 35 2.65 4.14 -12.81
C LEU A 35 2.99 4.75 -14.18
N SER A 36 3.22 6.05 -14.24
CA SER A 36 3.66 6.76 -15.43
C SER A 36 5.07 6.33 -15.84
N ASP A 37 5.98 6.10 -14.90
CA ASP A 37 7.33 5.59 -15.18
C ASP A 37 7.30 4.17 -15.78
N LEU A 38 6.42 3.29 -15.29
CA LEU A 38 6.19 1.97 -15.87
C LEU A 38 5.76 2.03 -17.35
N VAL A 39 5.02 3.07 -17.74
CA VAL A 39 4.56 3.29 -19.11
C VAL A 39 5.64 3.97 -19.96
N THR A 40 6.34 4.97 -19.44
CA THR A 40 7.32 5.76 -20.23
C THR A 40 8.67 5.07 -20.36
N ASN A 41 9.06 4.26 -19.37
CA ASN A 41 10.37 3.60 -19.29
C ASN A 41 10.23 2.08 -19.08
N PRO A 42 9.49 1.33 -19.90
CA PRO A 42 9.16 -0.09 -19.68
C PRO A 42 10.39 -0.99 -19.61
N ASP A 43 11.50 -0.60 -20.23
CA ASP A 43 12.74 -1.39 -20.23
C ASP A 43 13.46 -1.39 -18.88
N ASN A 44 13.20 -0.39 -18.03
CA ASN A 44 13.74 -0.31 -16.70
C ASN A 44 12.99 -1.21 -15.69
N HIS A 45 11.86 -1.78 -16.10
CA HIS A 45 10.96 -2.53 -15.24
C HIS A 45 10.82 -4.00 -15.69
N ASN A 46 10.55 -4.86 -14.73
CA ASN A 46 10.27 -6.27 -15.05
C ASN A 46 8.77 -6.47 -15.31
N GLY A 47 8.46 -7.59 -15.98
CA GLY A 47 7.07 -7.87 -16.35
C GLY A 47 6.11 -8.07 -15.18
N ASN A 48 6.60 -8.49 -14.02
CA ASN A 48 5.75 -8.66 -12.84
C ASN A 48 5.31 -7.31 -12.27
N GLU A 49 6.14 -6.28 -12.40
CA GLU A 49 5.77 -4.90 -12.02
C GLU A 49 4.63 -4.39 -12.90
N LEU A 50 4.72 -4.59 -14.22
CA LEU A 50 3.65 -4.23 -15.16
C LEU A 50 2.34 -4.97 -14.85
N LEU A 51 2.41 -6.28 -14.63
CA LEU A 51 1.23 -7.08 -14.28
C LEU A 51 0.64 -6.69 -12.92
N GLY A 52 1.48 -6.37 -11.95
CA GLY A 52 1.06 -5.87 -10.64
C GLY A 52 0.31 -4.54 -10.75
N ALA A 53 0.84 -3.62 -11.56
CA ALA A 53 0.19 -2.33 -11.82
C ALA A 53 -1.16 -2.50 -12.54
N ILE A 54 -1.24 -3.33 -13.57
CA ILE A 54 -2.49 -3.64 -14.26
C ILE A 54 -3.53 -4.21 -13.30
N LYS A 55 -3.10 -5.16 -12.45
CA LYS A 55 -3.99 -5.77 -11.46
C LYS A 55 -4.51 -4.73 -10.48
N PHE A 56 -3.64 -3.89 -9.94
CA PHE A 56 -4.01 -2.82 -9.02
C PHE A 56 -5.03 -1.86 -9.65
N LEU A 57 -4.78 -1.36 -10.86
CA LEU A 57 -5.68 -0.45 -11.56
C LEU A 57 -7.06 -1.07 -11.84
N ARG A 58 -7.10 -2.37 -12.20
CA ARG A 58 -8.37 -3.09 -12.37
C ARG A 58 -9.15 -3.21 -11.06
N LEU A 59 -8.45 -3.47 -9.95
CA LEU A 59 -9.06 -3.53 -8.63
C LEU A 59 -9.54 -2.15 -8.19
N LEU A 60 -8.77 -1.08 -8.47
CA LEU A 60 -9.14 0.30 -8.20
C LEU A 60 -10.45 0.72 -8.89
N ARG A 61 -10.71 0.17 -10.09
CA ARG A 61 -11.97 0.38 -10.84
C ARG A 61 -13.16 -0.35 -10.24
N THR A 62 -12.93 -1.44 -9.53
CA THR A 62 -13.97 -2.37 -9.10
C THR A 62 -14.36 -2.20 -7.64
N TYR A 63 -13.42 -1.77 -6.81
CA TYR A 63 -13.57 -1.77 -5.35
C TYR A 63 -13.58 -0.35 -4.78
N GLU A 64 -14.08 -0.23 -3.55
CA GLU A 64 -14.05 1.02 -2.80
C GLU A 64 -12.63 1.44 -2.47
N THR A 65 -12.39 2.75 -2.44
CA THR A 65 -11.09 3.31 -2.07
C THR A 65 -11.12 3.90 -0.66
N ASP A 66 -10.10 3.59 0.13
CA ASP A 66 -9.85 4.17 1.44
C ASP A 66 -8.61 5.06 1.39
N ILE A 67 -8.80 6.21 0.75
CA ILE A 67 -7.72 7.19 0.56
C ILE A 67 -7.25 7.77 1.90
N GLU A 68 -8.14 7.93 2.85
CA GLU A 68 -7.82 8.49 4.17
C GLU A 68 -6.87 7.58 4.95
N THR A 69 -7.22 6.28 5.07
CA THR A 69 -6.33 5.30 5.73
C THR A 69 -4.99 5.19 5.01
N PHE A 70 -5.00 5.15 3.68
CA PHE A 70 -3.77 5.08 2.91
C PHE A 70 -2.86 6.30 3.13
N ARG A 71 -3.42 7.52 3.10
CA ARG A 71 -2.67 8.76 3.37
C ARG A 71 -2.16 8.83 4.80
N ASP A 72 -2.95 8.35 5.77
CA ASP A 72 -2.52 8.26 7.17
C ASP A 72 -1.31 7.32 7.32
N VAL A 73 -1.32 6.17 6.65
CA VAL A 73 -0.18 5.24 6.61
C VAL A 73 1.06 5.93 6.04
N VAL A 74 0.95 6.59 4.89
CA VAL A 74 2.05 7.31 4.25
C VAL A 74 2.56 8.43 5.13
N TYR A 75 1.65 9.26 5.66
CA TYR A 75 2.00 10.37 6.53
C TYR A 75 2.71 9.91 7.81
N LYS A 76 2.18 8.90 8.48
CA LYS A 76 2.79 8.35 9.69
C LYS A 76 4.16 7.74 9.42
N TYR A 77 4.31 7.05 8.30
CA TYR A 77 5.61 6.51 7.89
C TYR A 77 6.64 7.63 7.73
N GLU A 78 6.34 8.62 6.90
CA GLU A 78 7.26 9.74 6.63
C GLU A 78 7.40 10.65 7.83
N GLY A 79 6.34 10.88 8.59
CA GLY A 79 6.34 11.67 9.81
C GLY A 79 7.14 11.02 10.93
N ILE A 80 7.00 9.72 11.14
CA ILE A 80 7.78 8.96 12.12
C ILE A 80 9.28 9.09 11.85
N TRP A 81 9.65 9.01 10.59
CA TRP A 81 11.05 9.07 10.17
C TRP A 81 11.59 10.49 9.99
N GLN A 82 10.73 11.48 9.92
CA GLN A 82 11.10 12.88 9.70
C GLN A 82 11.01 13.73 10.95
N GLN A 83 10.20 13.34 11.93
CA GLN A 83 10.01 14.14 13.14
C GLN A 83 11.22 14.03 14.06
N THR A 84 11.70 15.17 14.52
CA THR A 84 12.65 15.29 15.61
C THR A 84 11.97 15.68 16.92
N ASP A 85 10.75 16.22 16.86
CA ASP A 85 10.02 16.74 18.02
C ASP A 85 8.62 16.15 18.11
N GLY A 86 8.23 15.71 19.30
CA GLY A 86 6.87 15.39 19.68
C GLY A 86 6.32 14.04 19.21
N GLY A 87 7.04 13.29 18.39
CA GLY A 87 6.66 11.94 17.98
C GLY A 87 7.32 10.85 18.81
N MET A 88 6.67 9.71 18.95
CA MET A 88 7.18 8.55 19.68
C MET A 88 8.50 8.00 19.09
N TRP A 89 8.85 8.40 17.88
CA TRP A 89 9.94 7.84 17.07
C TRP A 89 11.12 8.79 16.81
N HIS A 90 11.10 9.98 17.35
CA HIS A 90 12.22 10.89 17.19
C HIS A 90 13.37 10.62 18.17
N HIS A 91 13.45 9.44 18.68
CA HIS A 91 14.54 8.98 19.53
C HIS A 91 15.93 9.07 18.87
N ILE A 92 15.98 9.36 17.58
CA ILE A 92 17.23 9.60 16.84
C ILE A 92 17.32 11.09 16.58
N GLU A 93 18.23 11.75 17.26
CA GLU A 93 18.52 13.17 17.05
C GLU A 93 18.90 13.39 15.57
N GLY A 94 18.17 14.27 14.88
CA GLY A 94 18.35 14.53 13.45
C GLY A 94 17.64 13.55 12.50
N GLY A 95 16.78 12.65 13.01
CA GLY A 95 16.00 11.71 12.20
C GLY A 95 16.77 10.49 11.71
N LEU A 96 16.09 9.61 10.99
CA LEU A 96 16.75 8.47 10.35
C LEU A 96 17.63 8.94 9.20
N LYS A 97 18.86 8.43 9.20
CA LYS A 97 19.78 8.62 8.08
C LYS A 97 19.39 7.72 6.92
N HIS A 98 19.29 8.29 5.74
CA HIS A 98 19.22 7.50 4.54
C HIS A 98 20.52 6.69 4.39
N PRO A 99 20.46 5.37 4.10
CA PRO A 99 21.67 4.59 3.85
C PRO A 99 22.54 5.25 2.77
N GLY A 100 23.81 5.52 3.11
CA GLY A 100 24.80 6.11 2.18
C GLY A 100 24.88 7.63 2.21
N THR A 101 24.18 8.33 3.10
CA THR A 101 24.34 9.78 3.29
C THR A 101 25.13 10.11 4.54
N THR A 102 25.90 11.21 4.49
CA THR A 102 26.74 11.67 5.60
C THR A 102 26.06 12.66 6.55
N GLY A 103 24.79 13.03 6.29
CA GLY A 103 24.02 13.97 7.09
C GLY A 103 22.64 13.44 7.48
N PRO A 104 21.92 14.11 8.38
CA PRO A 104 20.54 13.81 8.65
C PRO A 104 19.73 14.09 7.39
N THR A 105 19.27 13.04 6.74
CA THR A 105 18.37 13.14 5.58
C THR A 105 17.10 12.43 5.97
N TYR A 106 16.00 13.16 5.93
CA TYR A 106 14.70 12.61 6.21
C TYR A 106 14.36 11.50 5.21
N TYR A 107 13.85 10.40 5.74
CA TYR A 107 13.42 9.31 4.89
C TYR A 107 12.10 9.66 4.22
N ARG A 108 12.09 9.59 2.89
CA ARG A 108 10.87 9.68 2.10
C ARG A 108 10.63 8.39 1.36
N LEU A 109 9.39 7.98 1.29
CA LEU A 109 8.98 6.83 0.51
C LEU A 109 9.31 7.06 -0.98
N GLN A 110 9.94 6.07 -1.57
CA GLN A 110 10.12 6.04 -3.02
C GLN A 110 8.78 5.73 -3.71
N PRO A 111 8.57 6.17 -4.95
CA PRO A 111 7.31 5.94 -5.66
C PRO A 111 6.84 4.48 -5.66
N PHE A 112 7.74 3.50 -5.86
CA PHE A 112 7.38 2.09 -5.79
C PHE A 112 6.92 1.63 -4.40
N GLN A 113 7.45 2.22 -3.32
CA GLN A 113 7.02 1.92 -1.95
C GLN A 113 5.63 2.47 -1.68
N VAL A 114 5.33 3.65 -2.22
CA VAL A 114 3.99 4.24 -2.19
C VAL A 114 3.00 3.33 -2.92
N PHE A 115 3.37 2.79 -4.09
CA PHE A 115 2.56 1.80 -4.81
C PHE A 115 2.30 0.53 -3.97
N VAL A 116 3.32 0.01 -3.29
CA VAL A 116 3.17 -1.15 -2.38
C VAL A 116 2.16 -0.84 -1.28
N LEU A 117 2.28 0.31 -0.62
CA LEU A 117 1.35 0.72 0.43
C LEU A 117 -0.07 0.96 -0.11
N ALA A 118 -0.20 1.54 -1.31
CA ALA A 118 -1.50 1.72 -1.95
C ALA A 118 -2.19 0.37 -2.24
N ALA A 119 -1.45 -0.60 -2.77
CA ALA A 119 -1.97 -1.94 -3.01
C ALA A 119 -2.41 -2.66 -1.72
N MET A 120 -1.78 -2.36 -0.59
CA MET A 120 -2.10 -2.96 0.71
C MET A 120 -3.26 -2.26 1.42
N PHE A 121 -3.34 -0.94 1.37
CA PHE A 121 -4.18 -0.15 2.27
C PHE A 121 -5.29 0.65 1.58
N CYS A 122 -5.16 0.93 0.27
CA CYS A 122 -6.10 1.82 -0.42
C CYS A 122 -7.43 1.15 -0.80
N LEU A 123 -7.49 -0.18 -0.87
CA LEU A 123 -8.65 -0.89 -1.42
C LEU A 123 -9.45 -1.61 -0.34
N LYS A 124 -10.78 -1.44 -0.38
CA LYS A 124 -11.74 -2.10 0.50
C LYS A 124 -12.84 -2.81 -0.30
N ALA A 125 -13.36 -3.88 0.26
CA ALA A 125 -14.48 -4.64 -0.27
C ALA A 125 -15.57 -4.82 0.77
N TRP A 126 -16.83 -4.83 0.32
CA TRP A 126 -17.97 -5.20 1.15
C TRP A 126 -18.02 -6.72 1.31
N VAL A 127 -17.84 -7.20 2.53
CA VAL A 127 -17.84 -8.62 2.87
C VAL A 127 -19.08 -8.96 3.67
N ASN A 128 -19.83 -9.99 3.25
CA ASN A 128 -20.96 -10.50 4.02
C ASN A 128 -20.49 -11.03 5.37
N THR A 129 -21.11 -10.58 6.44
CA THR A 129 -20.78 -11.00 7.82
C THR A 129 -21.52 -12.28 8.24
N GLU A 130 -22.38 -12.84 7.35
CA GLU A 130 -23.28 -13.96 7.66
C GLU A 130 -24.32 -13.65 8.76
N ASN A 131 -24.49 -12.39 9.08
CA ASN A 131 -25.50 -11.94 10.04
C ASN A 131 -26.69 -11.27 9.32
N GLU A 132 -27.90 -11.62 9.74
CA GLU A 132 -29.12 -10.93 9.30
C GLU A 132 -29.21 -9.53 9.94
N ALA A 133 -29.75 -8.59 9.19
CA ALA A 133 -30.05 -7.27 9.67
C ALA A 133 -31.23 -7.33 10.67
N GLY A 134 -30.90 -7.50 11.93
CA GLY A 134 -31.88 -7.37 13.02
C GLY A 134 -32.19 -5.92 13.37
N SER A 135 -32.65 -5.68 14.60
CA SER A 135 -32.93 -4.33 15.12
C SER A 135 -31.70 -3.61 15.72
N ARG A 136 -30.49 -4.14 15.52
CA ARG A 136 -29.27 -3.52 16.06
C ARG A 136 -28.86 -2.29 15.24
N GLU A 137 -28.24 -1.35 15.89
CA GLU A 137 -27.58 -0.23 15.22
C GLU A 137 -26.36 -0.73 14.43
N LEU A 138 -26.24 -0.27 13.17
CA LEU A 138 -25.11 -0.60 12.31
C LEU A 138 -23.89 0.22 12.68
N LEU A 139 -22.71 -0.37 12.56
CA LEU A 139 -21.45 0.36 12.64
C LEU A 139 -21.25 1.23 11.38
N PRO A 140 -20.43 2.29 11.46
CA PRO A 140 -20.15 3.16 10.30
C PRO A 140 -19.56 2.41 9.08
N THR A 141 -18.90 1.26 9.33
CA THR A 141 -18.32 0.39 8.29
C THR A 141 -19.30 -0.66 7.78
N GLU A 142 -20.55 -0.68 8.26
CA GLU A 142 -21.53 -1.70 7.92
C GLU A 142 -22.67 -1.15 7.06
N ARG A 143 -23.22 -2.00 6.20
CA ARG A 143 -24.45 -1.72 5.44
C ARG A 143 -25.32 -2.98 5.34
N ILE A 144 -26.62 -2.76 5.12
CA ILE A 144 -27.54 -3.85 4.80
C ILE A 144 -27.56 -4.05 3.27
N GLY A 145 -27.33 -5.27 2.82
CA GLY A 145 -27.47 -5.68 1.42
C GLY A 145 -28.95 -5.84 1.01
N SER A 146 -29.18 -5.96 -0.27
CA SER A 146 -30.52 -6.23 -0.84
C SER A 146 -31.10 -7.60 -0.43
N ASP A 147 -30.26 -8.47 0.07
CA ASP A 147 -30.59 -9.80 0.62
C ASP A 147 -30.95 -9.77 2.11
N GLY A 148 -30.95 -8.59 2.75
CA GLY A 148 -31.19 -8.43 4.17
C GLY A 148 -30.01 -8.76 5.09
N MET A 149 -28.86 -9.11 4.52
CA MET A 149 -27.65 -9.43 5.27
C MET A 149 -26.82 -8.19 5.56
N ILE A 150 -26.01 -8.25 6.63
CA ILE A 150 -25.08 -7.18 6.96
C ILE A 150 -23.76 -7.43 6.23
N TYR A 151 -23.27 -6.38 5.57
CA TYR A 151 -21.97 -6.31 4.93
C TYR A 151 -21.08 -5.34 5.69
N ASP A 152 -19.84 -5.74 5.92
CA ASP A 152 -18.80 -4.91 6.56
C ASP A 152 -17.73 -4.52 5.52
N LEU A 153 -17.29 -3.27 5.55
CA LEU A 153 -16.30 -2.74 4.64
C LEU A 153 -14.90 -3.09 5.13
N ARG A 154 -14.33 -4.13 4.56
CA ARG A 154 -13.03 -4.67 4.97
C ARG A 154 -11.95 -4.40 3.94
N ARG A 155 -10.69 -4.35 4.41
CA ARG A 155 -9.53 -4.26 3.53
C ARG A 155 -9.50 -5.43 2.56
N LEU A 156 -9.26 -5.13 1.28
CA LEU A 156 -9.22 -6.13 0.22
C LEU A 156 -7.95 -7.00 0.30
N CYS A 157 -6.81 -6.39 0.63
CA CYS A 157 -5.55 -7.11 0.73
C CYS A 157 -5.37 -7.69 2.13
N THR A 158 -5.51 -9.01 2.26
CA THR A 158 -5.30 -9.77 3.51
C THR A 158 -3.94 -10.48 3.55
N GLU A 159 -3.34 -10.74 2.39
CA GLU A 159 -2.03 -11.35 2.23
C GLU A 159 -1.19 -10.59 1.23
N PHE A 160 0.06 -10.33 1.56
CA PHE A 160 0.97 -9.61 0.68
C PHE A 160 2.37 -10.24 0.68
N THR A 161 2.88 -10.51 -0.52
CA THR A 161 4.24 -11.01 -0.71
C THR A 161 5.05 -10.01 -1.52
N LEU A 162 6.15 -9.52 -0.95
CA LEU A 162 7.01 -8.51 -1.57
C LEU A 162 8.36 -9.10 -1.95
N PHE A 163 8.61 -9.21 -3.25
CA PHE A 163 9.92 -9.55 -3.80
C PHE A 163 10.62 -8.29 -4.29
N THR A 164 11.66 -7.87 -3.58
CA THR A 164 12.45 -6.69 -3.96
C THR A 164 13.93 -7.00 -3.92
N PRO A 165 14.76 -6.31 -4.73
CA PRO A 165 16.21 -6.43 -4.68
C PRO A 165 16.78 -6.08 -3.30
N ARG A 166 18.05 -6.38 -3.09
CA ARG A 166 18.79 -5.92 -1.91
C ARG A 166 18.88 -4.38 -1.90
N LYS A 167 18.92 -3.78 -0.72
CA LYS A 167 19.06 -2.32 -0.49
C LYS A 167 17.84 -1.46 -0.89
N THR A 168 16.66 -2.05 -1.02
CA THR A 168 15.40 -1.32 -1.30
C THR A 168 14.65 -0.93 -0.02
N ALA A 169 15.30 -0.92 1.13
CA ALA A 169 14.71 -0.62 2.45
C ALA A 169 13.51 -1.50 2.84
N LYS A 170 13.41 -2.72 2.28
CA LYS A 170 12.29 -3.66 2.55
C LYS A 170 12.13 -3.99 4.03
N THR A 171 13.24 -4.13 4.77
CA THR A 171 13.20 -4.41 6.22
C THR A 171 12.57 -3.26 6.98
N GLN A 172 12.89 -2.01 6.63
CA GLN A 172 12.29 -0.84 7.24
C GLN A 172 10.81 -0.74 6.90
N LEU A 173 10.45 -0.96 5.64
CA LEU A 173 9.05 -0.96 5.20
C LEU A 173 8.25 -2.06 5.91
N SER A 174 8.79 -3.27 6.03
CA SER A 174 8.13 -4.37 6.75
C SER A 174 7.96 -4.06 8.23
N ALA A 175 8.99 -3.56 8.90
CA ALA A 175 8.94 -3.18 10.29
C ALA A 175 7.91 -2.08 10.54
N PHE A 176 7.83 -1.09 9.63
CA PHE A 176 6.83 -0.03 9.73
C PHE A 176 5.40 -0.56 9.54
N ILE A 177 5.17 -1.43 8.55
CA ILE A 177 3.86 -2.04 8.31
C ILE A 177 3.40 -2.81 9.55
N GLN A 178 4.26 -3.63 10.13
CA GLN A 178 3.96 -4.36 11.38
C GLN A 178 3.63 -3.40 12.52
N PHE A 179 4.43 -2.36 12.67
CA PHE A 179 4.20 -1.35 13.70
C PHE A 179 2.88 -0.59 13.48
N TRP A 180 2.57 -0.21 12.24
CA TRP A 180 1.31 0.46 11.93
C TRP A 180 0.11 -0.43 12.27
N TYR A 181 0.18 -1.72 11.95
CA TYR A 181 -0.85 -2.69 12.34
C TYR A 181 -0.99 -2.81 13.86
N PHE A 182 0.12 -2.84 14.58
CA PHE A 182 0.10 -2.88 16.04
C PHE A 182 -0.55 -1.64 16.67
N MET A 183 -0.31 -0.47 16.10
CA MET A 183 -0.83 0.80 16.62
C MET A 183 -2.26 1.13 16.19
N SER A 184 -2.70 0.62 15.04
CA SER A 184 -3.98 0.95 14.40
C SER A 184 -4.90 -0.25 14.24
N GLY A 185 -4.45 -1.45 14.66
CA GLY A 185 -5.24 -2.67 14.61
C GLY A 185 -6.34 -2.71 15.65
N ASP A 186 -7.25 -3.67 15.48
CA ASP A 186 -8.26 -3.97 16.46
C ASP A 186 -7.64 -4.34 17.80
N GLU A 187 -8.39 -4.16 18.89
CA GLU A 187 -8.00 -4.67 20.21
C GLU A 187 -7.66 -6.16 20.09
N ASN A 188 -6.48 -6.54 20.56
CA ASN A 188 -5.89 -7.88 20.44
C ASN A 188 -5.30 -8.27 19.08
N ALA A 189 -4.95 -7.30 18.22
CA ALA A 189 -4.19 -7.60 17.02
C ALA A 189 -2.82 -8.20 17.37
N GLU A 190 -2.52 -9.36 16.81
CA GLU A 190 -1.25 -10.05 16.98
C GLU A 190 -0.37 -9.85 15.74
N CYS A 191 0.88 -9.44 15.94
CA CYS A 191 1.84 -9.26 14.88
C CYS A 191 3.01 -10.22 15.04
N TYR A 192 3.21 -11.10 14.06
CA TYR A 192 4.30 -12.06 14.05
C TYR A 192 5.37 -11.68 13.05
N CYS A 193 6.63 -11.70 13.47
CA CYS A 193 7.78 -11.52 12.61
C CYS A 193 8.60 -12.81 12.57
N CYS A 194 8.71 -13.40 11.40
CA CYS A 194 9.52 -14.60 11.20
C CYS A 194 10.74 -14.27 10.35
N ALA A 195 11.94 -14.52 10.86
CA ALA A 195 13.18 -14.40 10.11
C ALA A 195 13.81 -15.79 9.92
N ASN A 196 14.31 -16.06 8.71
CA ASN A 196 14.96 -17.31 8.36
C ASN A 196 16.47 -17.16 8.40
N ALA A 197 17.04 -16.69 9.52
CA ALA A 197 18.49 -16.68 9.67
C ALA A 197 18.91 -16.77 11.13
N SER A 198 19.64 -17.81 11.42
CA SER A 198 20.39 -17.96 12.68
C SER A 198 21.71 -17.16 12.68
N ASP A 199 22.16 -16.64 11.53
CA ASP A 199 23.48 -16.08 11.35
C ASP A 199 23.43 -14.73 10.58
N GLN A 200 22.83 -13.71 11.20
CA GLN A 200 23.00 -12.32 10.74
C GLN A 200 23.34 -11.40 11.90
#